data_df913c259d0d66e33fb7611c2b01060d
#
_entry.id   df913c259d0d66e33fb7611c2b01060d
#
_cell.length_a   1.000
_cell.length_b   1.000
_cell.length_c   1.000
_cell.angle_alpha   90.00
_cell.angle_beta   90.00
_cell.angle_gamma   90.00
#
_symmetry.space_group_name_H-M   'P 1'
#
loop_
_entity.id
_entity.type
_entity.pdbx_description
1 polymer ?
#
loop_
_entity_poly.entity_id
_entity_poly.type
_entity_poly.pdbx_seq_one_letter_code
_entity_poly.pdbx_strand_id
1 'polypeptide(L)'
;MKVGRPTIYTEDLGNLICQRLAEGESLNRICQDDDLPWRSTVIRWALDEDHEFCDKYARARQIQSECLADDIFDIADGDGDVQRDRLKVDARKWYLSSVVPRFKPKQEIDHAGGVTVVLHKDD
;
A
#
# COMPACT_ATOMS: atom_id res chain seq x y z
N MET A 1 10.23 25.50 18.69
CA MET A 1 9.34 24.63 19.43
C MET A 1 8.18 24.19 18.55
N LYS A 2 7.89 22.94 18.62
CA LYS A 2 6.80 22.42 17.84
C LYS A 2 5.49 22.59 18.57
N VAL A 3 4.50 23.08 17.90
CA VAL A 3 3.23 23.42 18.53
C VAL A 3 2.18 22.34 18.29
N GLY A 4 2.54 21.30 17.60
CA GLY A 4 1.59 20.25 17.30
C GLY A 4 1.80 19.79 15.88
N ARG A 5 1.00 18.83 15.49
CA ARG A 5 1.10 18.28 14.16
C ARG A 5 0.33 19.13 13.16
N PRO A 6 0.79 19.16 11.91
CA PRO A 6 0.06 19.88 10.87
C PRO A 6 -1.36 19.35 10.74
N THR A 7 -2.31 20.24 10.59
CA THR A 7 -3.70 19.86 10.33
C THR A 7 -4.22 20.45 9.03
N ILE A 8 -3.43 21.33 8.41
CA ILE A 8 -3.80 21.99 7.17
C ILE A 8 -2.96 21.39 6.06
N TYR A 9 -3.64 20.99 5.02
CA TYR A 9 -2.97 20.40 3.87
C TYR A 9 -2.16 21.46 3.09
N THR A 10 -0.95 21.08 2.70
CA THR A 10 -0.19 21.85 1.73
C THR A 10 0.30 20.88 0.67
N GLU A 11 0.57 21.39 -0.52
CA GLU A 11 1.06 20.56 -1.60
C GLU A 11 2.39 19.90 -1.24
N ASP A 12 3.28 20.65 -0.59
CA ASP A 12 4.57 20.09 -0.18
C ASP A 12 4.39 18.93 0.80
N LEU A 13 3.47 19.08 1.73
CA LEU A 13 3.18 18.05 2.71
C LEU A 13 2.62 16.80 2.03
N GLY A 14 1.67 16.99 1.12
CA GLY A 14 1.10 15.88 0.38
C GLY A 14 2.13 15.17 -0.47
N ASN A 15 3.01 15.92 -1.12
CA ASN A 15 4.05 15.33 -1.94
C ASN A 15 5.05 14.54 -1.12
N LEU A 16 5.41 15.04 0.06
CA LEU A 16 6.34 14.33 0.94
C LEU A 16 5.75 13.00 1.41
N ILE A 17 4.50 13.03 1.84
CA ILE A 17 3.83 11.80 2.30
C ILE A 17 3.75 10.80 1.16
N CYS A 18 3.36 11.23 -0.02
CA CYS A 18 3.22 10.34 -1.16
C CYS A 18 4.56 9.79 -1.62
N GLN A 19 5.62 10.60 -1.56
CA GLN A 19 6.95 10.11 -1.91
C GLN A 19 7.38 8.99 -0.97
N ARG A 20 7.18 9.16 0.33
CA ARG A 20 7.57 8.15 1.30
C ARG A 20 6.75 6.87 1.15
N LEU A 21 5.45 7.02 0.87
CA LEU A 21 4.61 5.85 0.57
C LEU A 21 5.13 5.11 -0.66
N ALA A 22 5.40 5.85 -1.73
CA ALA A 22 5.88 5.25 -2.97
C ALA A 22 7.21 4.53 -2.77
N GLU A 23 8.03 5.01 -1.85
CA GLU A 23 9.32 4.38 -1.55
C GLU A 23 9.19 3.13 -0.69
N GLY A 24 7.98 2.80 -0.25
CA GLY A 24 7.74 1.57 0.46
C GLY A 24 7.44 1.70 1.94
N GLU A 25 7.47 2.90 2.50
CA GLU A 25 7.16 3.07 3.93
C GLU A 25 5.67 2.91 4.16
N SER A 26 5.32 2.35 5.31
CA SER A 26 3.92 2.27 5.70
C SER A 26 3.43 3.64 6.15
N LEU A 27 2.13 3.88 6.00
CA LEU A 27 1.55 5.13 6.45
C LEU A 27 1.74 5.31 7.96
N ASN A 28 1.64 4.23 8.72
CA ASN A 28 1.87 4.30 10.16
C ASN A 28 3.28 4.80 10.48
N ARG A 29 4.28 4.29 9.77
CA ARG A 29 5.65 4.70 9.99
C ARG A 29 5.86 6.16 9.62
N ILE A 30 5.31 6.57 8.49
CA ILE A 30 5.41 7.97 8.04
C ILE A 30 4.83 8.90 9.09
N CYS A 31 3.68 8.56 9.62
CA CYS A 31 2.97 9.41 10.56
C CYS A 31 3.52 9.36 11.98
N GLN A 32 4.57 8.59 12.23
CA GLN A 32 5.31 8.67 13.48
C GLN A 32 6.19 9.91 13.52
N ASP A 33 6.43 10.52 12.38
CA ASP A 33 7.21 11.75 12.29
C ASP A 33 6.37 12.91 12.83
N ASP A 34 6.89 13.61 13.83
CA ASP A 34 6.17 14.71 14.46
C ASP A 34 5.94 15.90 13.54
N ASP A 35 6.70 15.99 12.46
CA ASP A 35 6.53 17.07 11.49
C ASP A 35 5.38 16.79 10.52
N LEU A 36 4.76 15.62 10.61
CA LEU A 36 3.70 15.21 9.70
C LEU A 36 2.38 15.11 10.46
N PRO A 37 1.26 15.12 9.74
CA PRO A 37 -0.04 15.03 10.40
C PRO A 37 -0.28 13.65 10.98
N TRP A 38 -1.31 13.54 11.82
CA TRP A 38 -1.74 12.25 12.30
C TRP A 38 -2.24 11.40 11.14
N ARG A 39 -2.13 10.09 11.30
CA ARG A 39 -2.59 9.15 10.29
C ARG A 39 -4.07 9.41 9.93
N SER A 40 -4.89 9.68 10.94
CA SER A 40 -6.31 9.94 10.70
C SER A 40 -6.54 11.16 9.82
N THR A 41 -5.72 12.18 9.97
CA THR A 41 -5.80 13.37 9.14
C THR A 41 -5.45 13.04 7.67
N VAL A 42 -4.39 12.28 7.48
CA VAL A 42 -3.97 11.87 6.13
C VAL A 42 -5.06 11.02 5.48
N ILE A 43 -5.63 10.07 6.22
CA ILE A 43 -6.70 9.22 5.70
C ILE A 43 -7.92 10.08 5.31
N ARG A 44 -8.26 11.07 6.11
CA ARG A 44 -9.39 11.94 5.79
C ARG A 44 -9.17 12.66 4.47
N TRP A 45 -7.96 13.18 4.25
CA TRP A 45 -7.64 13.82 2.97
C TRP A 45 -7.71 12.83 1.81
N ALA A 46 -7.23 11.63 2.03
CA ALA A 46 -7.20 10.60 0.98
C ALA A 46 -8.59 10.12 0.59
N LEU A 47 -9.53 10.13 1.53
CA LEU A 47 -10.88 9.66 1.28
C LEU A 47 -11.78 10.72 0.64
N ASP A 48 -11.36 11.96 0.65
CA ASP A 48 -12.15 13.05 0.09
C ASP A 48 -11.89 13.14 -1.40
N GLU A 49 -12.85 12.70 -2.20
CA GLU A 49 -12.70 12.64 -3.65
C GLU A 49 -12.52 14.01 -4.30
N ASP A 50 -12.96 15.05 -3.63
CA ASP A 50 -12.79 16.41 -4.13
C ASP A 50 -11.46 17.02 -3.72
N HIS A 51 -10.68 16.32 -2.91
CA HIS A 51 -9.41 16.82 -2.44
C HIS A 51 -8.29 16.35 -3.36
N GLU A 52 -7.37 17.25 -3.68
CA GLU A 52 -6.28 16.91 -4.61
C GLU A 52 -5.42 15.75 -4.12
N PHE A 53 -5.34 15.56 -2.81
CA PHE A 53 -4.53 14.48 -2.23
C PHE A 53 -5.10 13.10 -2.54
N CYS A 54 -6.38 12.99 -2.80
CA CYS A 54 -7.01 11.70 -3.08
C CYS A 54 -6.33 10.98 -4.25
N ASP A 55 -6.17 11.67 -5.37
CA ASP A 55 -5.54 11.07 -6.55
C ASP A 55 -4.05 10.82 -6.33
N LYS A 56 -3.37 11.75 -5.66
CA LYS A 56 -1.95 11.58 -5.36
C LYS A 56 -1.72 10.37 -4.48
N TYR A 57 -2.57 10.19 -3.49
CA TYR A 57 -2.46 9.06 -2.56
C TYR A 57 -2.69 7.73 -3.29
N ALA A 58 -3.71 7.66 -4.12
CA ALA A 58 -4.00 6.45 -4.88
C ALA A 58 -2.82 6.08 -5.78
N ARG A 59 -2.24 7.06 -6.44
CA ARG A 59 -1.09 6.84 -7.30
C ARG A 59 0.12 6.39 -6.51
N ALA A 60 0.36 7.01 -5.36
CA ALA A 60 1.49 6.62 -4.50
C ALA A 60 1.34 5.18 -4.03
N ARG A 61 0.13 4.75 -3.70
CA ARG A 61 -0.12 3.37 -3.31
C ARG A 61 0.15 2.39 -4.44
N GLN A 62 -0.18 2.76 -5.67
CA GLN A 62 0.13 1.91 -6.82
C GLN A 62 1.64 1.74 -6.97
N ILE A 63 2.39 2.83 -6.86
CA ILE A 63 3.83 2.78 -6.98
C ILE A 63 4.43 1.99 -5.82
N GLN A 64 3.91 2.16 -4.63
CA GLN A 64 4.33 1.39 -3.46
C GLN A 64 4.22 -0.11 -3.72
N SER A 65 3.11 -0.53 -4.33
CA SER A 65 2.92 -1.95 -4.65
C SER A 65 3.98 -2.46 -5.61
N GLU A 66 4.35 -1.66 -6.61
CA GLU A 66 5.42 -2.05 -7.52
C GLU A 66 6.76 -2.19 -6.80
N CYS A 67 7.06 -1.25 -5.90
CA CYS A 67 8.30 -1.31 -5.13
C CYS A 67 8.33 -2.54 -4.23
N LEU A 68 7.20 -2.86 -3.60
CA LEU A 68 7.13 -4.04 -2.74
C LEU A 68 7.31 -5.32 -3.55
N ALA A 69 6.80 -5.35 -4.77
CA ALA A 69 7.01 -6.50 -5.65
C ALA A 69 8.49 -6.65 -6.01
N ASP A 70 9.16 -5.55 -6.32
CA ASP A 70 10.60 -5.58 -6.60
C ASP A 70 11.40 -6.06 -5.38
N ASP A 71 11.00 -5.60 -4.18
CA ASP A 71 11.67 -5.98 -2.94
C ASP A 71 11.70 -7.48 -2.74
N ILE A 72 10.66 -8.19 -3.20
CA ILE A 72 10.61 -9.65 -3.06
C ILE A 72 11.83 -10.29 -3.70
N PHE A 73 12.19 -9.84 -4.90
CA PHE A 73 13.34 -10.41 -5.60
C PHE A 73 14.64 -10.04 -4.89
N ASP A 74 14.78 -8.80 -4.47
CA ASP A 74 15.99 -8.35 -3.79
C ASP A 74 16.19 -9.10 -2.48
N ILE A 75 15.13 -9.31 -1.72
CA ILE A 75 15.20 -10.04 -0.45
C ILE A 75 15.53 -11.50 -0.72
N ALA A 76 14.86 -12.11 -1.70
CA ALA A 76 15.07 -13.52 -2.02
C ALA A 76 16.49 -13.78 -2.54
N ASP A 77 17.04 -12.82 -3.28
CA ASP A 77 18.38 -12.96 -3.86
C ASP A 77 19.50 -12.54 -2.90
N GLY A 78 19.13 -11.99 -1.75
CA GLY A 78 20.11 -11.52 -0.78
C GLY A 78 20.61 -12.65 0.12
N ASP A 79 21.51 -12.29 1.02
CA ASP A 79 22.12 -13.23 1.95
C ASP A 79 21.82 -12.90 3.40
N GLY A 80 20.68 -12.32 3.66
CA GLY A 80 20.26 -11.98 5.01
C GLY A 80 19.77 -13.18 5.79
N ASP A 81 19.17 -12.92 6.95
CA ASP A 81 18.62 -13.96 7.80
C ASP A 81 17.46 -14.67 7.09
N VAL A 82 17.59 -15.96 6.89
CA VAL A 82 16.64 -16.73 6.07
C VAL A 82 15.22 -16.65 6.63
N GLN A 83 15.07 -16.80 7.94
CA GLN A 83 13.72 -16.80 8.53
C GLN A 83 13.09 -15.41 8.48
N ARG A 84 13.87 -14.39 8.76
CA ARG A 84 13.38 -13.01 8.69
C ARG A 84 13.03 -12.65 7.25
N ASP A 85 13.87 -13.03 6.30
CA ASP A 85 13.64 -12.72 4.90
C ASP A 85 12.41 -13.46 4.38
N ARG A 86 12.19 -14.69 4.82
CA ARG A 86 10.98 -15.43 4.45
C ARG A 86 9.74 -14.70 4.95
N LEU A 87 9.77 -14.21 6.17
CA LEU A 87 8.66 -13.45 6.72
C LEU A 87 8.40 -12.19 5.91
N LYS A 88 9.48 -11.48 5.55
CA LYS A 88 9.34 -10.27 4.75
C LYS A 88 8.71 -10.56 3.40
N VAL A 89 9.16 -11.60 2.73
CA VAL A 89 8.62 -11.99 1.43
C VAL A 89 7.17 -12.42 1.57
N ASP A 90 6.85 -13.24 2.56
CA ASP A 90 5.50 -13.72 2.76
C ASP A 90 4.53 -12.57 3.05
N ALA A 91 4.95 -11.62 3.87
CA ALA A 91 4.12 -10.46 4.19
C ALA A 91 3.84 -9.61 2.94
N ARG A 92 4.86 -9.40 2.11
CA ARG A 92 4.70 -8.64 0.88
C ARG A 92 3.81 -9.36 -0.12
N LYS A 93 3.98 -10.65 -0.26
CA LYS A 93 3.14 -11.46 -1.14
C LYS A 93 1.68 -11.41 -0.70
N TRP A 94 1.46 -11.56 0.61
CA TRP A 94 0.11 -11.49 1.14
C TRP A 94 -0.53 -10.13 0.84
N TYR A 95 0.20 -9.06 1.12
CA TYR A 95 -0.31 -7.72 0.89
C TYR A 95 -0.64 -7.51 -0.59
N LEU A 96 0.29 -7.85 -1.47
CA LEU A 96 0.09 -7.66 -2.90
C LEU A 96 -1.10 -8.46 -3.41
N SER A 97 -1.26 -9.69 -2.97
CA SER A 97 -2.39 -10.51 -3.41
C SER A 97 -3.71 -9.96 -2.88
N SER A 98 -3.68 -9.25 -1.77
CA SER A 98 -4.91 -8.72 -1.17
C SER A 98 -5.35 -7.40 -1.80
N VAL A 99 -4.40 -6.56 -2.22
CA VAL A 99 -4.75 -5.20 -2.64
C VAL A 99 -4.55 -4.93 -4.12
N VAL A 100 -3.78 -5.75 -4.82
CA VAL A 100 -3.50 -5.54 -6.24
C VAL A 100 -4.17 -6.65 -7.03
N PRO A 101 -5.23 -6.33 -7.79
CA PRO A 101 -6.02 -7.38 -8.45
C PRO A 101 -5.20 -8.32 -9.34
N ARG A 102 -4.19 -7.79 -10.04
CA ARG A 102 -3.41 -8.62 -10.96
C ARG A 102 -2.52 -9.63 -10.25
N PHE A 103 -2.29 -9.46 -8.93
CA PHE A 103 -1.49 -10.39 -8.14
C PHE A 103 -2.34 -11.37 -7.36
N LYS A 104 -3.67 -11.26 -7.43
CA LYS A 104 -4.55 -12.18 -6.72
C LYS A 104 -4.53 -13.54 -7.36
N PRO A 105 -4.50 -14.61 -6.57
CA PRO A 105 -4.62 -15.95 -7.14
C PRO A 105 -5.94 -16.07 -7.89
N LYS A 106 -5.89 -16.79 -9.00
CA LYS A 106 -7.10 -17.07 -9.74
C LYS A 106 -7.94 -18.04 -8.94
N GLN A 107 -9.19 -17.71 -8.76
CA GLN A 107 -10.10 -18.59 -8.04
C GLN A 107 -11.17 -19.09 -8.97
N GLU A 108 -11.32 -20.41 -8.99
CA GLU A 108 -12.45 -21.03 -9.65
C GLU A 108 -13.34 -21.55 -8.56
N ILE A 109 -14.58 -21.12 -8.60
CA ILE A 109 -15.54 -21.59 -7.63
C ILE A 109 -16.48 -22.52 -8.32
N ASP A 110 -16.41 -23.78 -7.94
CA ASP A 110 -17.27 -24.80 -8.48
C ASP A 110 -18.39 -25.02 -7.49
N HIS A 111 -19.57 -24.67 -7.90
CA HIS A 111 -20.72 -24.79 -7.04
C HIS A 111 -21.39 -26.13 -7.29
N ALA A 112 -21.33 -26.98 -6.29
CA ALA A 112 -21.83 -28.33 -6.40
C ALA A 112 -23.27 -28.37 -6.81
N GLY A 113 -24.11 -27.55 -6.61
CA GLY A 113 -25.49 -27.60 -7.05
C GLY A 113 -25.68 -27.39 -8.52
N GLY A 114 -24.66 -27.52 -9.30
CA GLY A 114 -24.76 -27.32 -10.72
C GLY A 114 -24.61 -25.87 -11.14
N VAL A 115 -24.38 -25.02 -10.20
CA VAL A 115 -24.15 -23.63 -10.53
C VAL A 115 -22.67 -23.42 -10.54
N THR A 116 -22.15 -23.18 -11.69
CA THR A 116 -20.75 -22.86 -11.80
C THR A 116 -20.64 -21.37 -12.00
N VAL A 117 -19.97 -20.73 -11.12
CA VAL A 117 -19.74 -19.31 -11.25
C VAL A 117 -18.27 -19.13 -11.53
N VAL A 118 -18.00 -18.60 -12.66
CA VAL A 118 -16.64 -18.29 -13.00
C VAL A 118 -16.43 -16.83 -12.63
N LEU A 119 -15.67 -16.70 -11.61
CA LEU A 119 -15.47 -15.37 -11.12
C LEU A 119 -14.26 -14.81 -11.72
N HIS A 120 -14.28 -14.60 -12.88
CA HIS A 120 -13.20 -13.99 -13.39
C HIS A 120 -13.44 -13.37 -14.56
N LYS A 121 -13.52 -13.38 -14.69
CA LYS A 121 -13.59 -13.15 -15.64
C LYS A 121 -13.48 -12.16 -15.95
N ASP A 122 -13.12 -11.95 -16.06
CA ASP A 122 -12.98 -11.34 -16.39
C ASP A 122 -13.04 -10.89 -16.90
N ASP A 123 -13.28 -10.87 -16.93
CA ASP A 123 -13.48 -10.73 -17.37
C ASP A 123 -13.52 -10.16 -17.40
#